data_53ada426ae7f1f85bef239ecfe5922b3
#
_entry.id   53ada426ae7f1f85bef239ecfe5922b3
#
_cell.length_a   1.000
_cell.length_b   1.000
_cell.length_c   1.000
_cell.angle_alpha   90.00
_cell.angle_beta   90.00
_cell.angle_gamma   90.00
#
_symmetry.space_group_name_H-M   'P 1'
#
loop_
_entity.id
_entity.type
_entity.pdbx_description
1 polymer ?
#
loop_
_entity_poly.entity_id
_entity_poly.type
_entity_poly.pdbx_seq_one_letter_code
_entity_poly.pdbx_strand_id
1 'polypeptide(L)'
;PEMSRGLGDVYKRQEGRLVMASADIGIDLGTASILVYVKGKGVVLKEPSVVAYDRDTNKIVAIGEEARLMLGRTPGNIVAIRPLRQGVISDYTITEKMLKYFIQKAVGRSYFGRRPRISVCVPSQVTEVEKKAVEDATYAAGARDVSIIEEPVAAAIGAGIDIYRPCGNMIVDIGGGTADIAVISLGGPVVSASIKVAGDDFDEAVVRFMRKKHNLLIGERTAEEIKIKIGTCLSLIHISEPTRHLRIS
;
A
#
# COMPACT_ATOMS: atom_id res chain seq x y z
N PRO A 1 -37.13 50.22 -5.29
CA PRO A 1 -37.37 48.92 -4.76
C PRO A 1 -37.23 47.83 -5.82
N GLU A 2 -36.12 47.79 -6.60
CA GLU A 2 -35.87 46.74 -7.60
C GLU A 2 -34.42 46.21 -7.60
N MET A 3 -33.70 46.35 -6.49
CA MET A 3 -32.30 45.85 -6.39
C MET A 3 -32.10 44.57 -5.59
N SER A 4 -33.14 43.85 -5.18
CA SER A 4 -32.96 42.64 -4.36
C SER A 4 -33.17 41.30 -5.08
N ARG A 5 -33.53 41.30 -6.36
CA ARG A 5 -33.78 40.07 -7.13
C ARG A 5 -32.56 39.48 -7.84
N GLY A 6 -31.50 40.24 -8.02
CA GLY A 6 -30.31 39.82 -8.79
C GLY A 6 -29.30 38.94 -8.01
N LEU A 7 -29.21 39.09 -6.69
CA LEU A 7 -28.20 38.38 -5.87
C LEU A 7 -28.62 36.96 -5.51
N GLY A 8 -29.90 36.71 -5.34
CA GLY A 8 -30.45 35.37 -5.05
C GLY A 8 -30.31 34.37 -6.19
N ASP A 9 -30.39 34.84 -7.43
CA ASP A 9 -30.25 33.98 -8.63
C ASP A 9 -28.81 33.65 -8.98
N VAL A 10 -27.85 34.49 -8.58
CA VAL A 10 -26.40 34.22 -8.76
C VAL A 10 -25.96 33.13 -7.78
N TYR A 11 -26.45 33.13 -6.54
CA TYR A 11 -26.15 32.08 -5.55
C TYR A 11 -26.82 30.76 -5.90
N LYS A 12 -28.05 30.74 -6.40
CA LYS A 12 -28.73 29.50 -6.83
C LYS A 12 -28.11 28.87 -8.08
N ARG A 13 -27.47 29.65 -8.97
CA ARG A 13 -26.72 29.11 -10.11
C ARG A 13 -25.39 28.50 -9.74
N GLN A 14 -24.80 28.86 -8.59
CA GLN A 14 -23.58 28.22 -8.09
C GLN A 14 -23.84 26.89 -7.40
N GLU A 15 -25.00 26.66 -6.80
CA GLU A 15 -25.36 25.37 -6.21
C GLU A 15 -25.72 24.28 -7.23
N GLY A 16 -26.07 24.64 -8.47
CA GLY A 16 -26.40 23.68 -9.54
C GLY A 16 -25.23 23.16 -10.36
N ARG A 17 -24.03 23.72 -10.18
CA ARG A 17 -22.84 23.20 -10.79
C ARG A 17 -22.23 22.19 -9.83
N LEU A 18 -22.68 20.93 -9.92
CA LEU A 18 -21.93 19.79 -9.38
C LEU A 18 -20.55 19.83 -10.05
N VAL A 19 -19.60 20.54 -9.45
CA VAL A 19 -18.22 20.43 -9.80
C VAL A 19 -17.86 19.00 -9.41
N MET A 20 -17.95 18.09 -10.36
CA MET A 20 -17.46 16.73 -10.18
C MET A 20 -15.96 16.87 -9.90
N ALA A 21 -15.63 16.97 -8.62
CA ALA A 21 -14.25 17.05 -8.18
C ALA A 21 -13.54 15.77 -8.63
N SER A 22 -12.38 15.91 -9.25
CA SER A 22 -11.56 14.75 -9.56
C SER A 22 -11.26 14.03 -8.24
N ALA A 23 -11.32 12.70 -8.23
CA ALA A 23 -11.02 11.94 -7.02
C ALA A 23 -9.55 12.18 -6.61
N ASP A 24 -9.35 12.43 -5.33
CA ASP A 24 -8.02 12.43 -4.70
C ASP A 24 -7.83 11.03 -4.09
N ILE A 25 -6.79 10.33 -4.52
CA ILE A 25 -6.53 8.94 -4.16
C ILE A 25 -5.16 8.84 -3.51
N GLY A 26 -5.06 8.14 -2.39
CA GLY A 26 -3.81 7.68 -1.81
C GLY A 26 -3.62 6.19 -2.14
N ILE A 27 -2.44 5.81 -2.58
CA ILE A 27 -2.08 4.41 -2.83
C ILE A 27 -0.85 4.07 -2.01
N ASP A 28 -0.97 3.09 -1.13
CA ASP A 28 0.16 2.39 -0.56
C ASP A 28 0.47 1.20 -1.48
N LEU A 29 1.61 1.27 -2.16
CA LEU A 29 2.04 0.28 -3.15
C LEU A 29 3.02 -0.70 -2.52
N GLY A 30 2.54 -1.47 -1.54
CA GLY A 30 3.36 -2.41 -0.79
C GLY A 30 3.71 -3.70 -1.53
N THR A 31 4.81 -4.35 -1.12
CA THR A 31 5.27 -5.64 -1.65
C THR A 31 4.25 -6.75 -1.43
N ALA A 32 3.63 -6.82 -0.25
CA ALA A 32 2.68 -7.86 0.11
C ALA A 32 1.23 -7.49 -0.25
N SER A 33 0.84 -6.24 -0.06
CA SER A 33 -0.52 -5.76 -0.30
C SER A 33 -0.53 -4.34 -0.82
N ILE A 34 -1.55 -4.03 -1.62
CA ILE A 34 -1.88 -2.68 -2.03
C ILE A 34 -3.08 -2.18 -1.23
N LEU A 35 -3.01 -0.92 -0.81
CA LEU A 35 -4.09 -0.26 -0.11
C LEU A 35 -4.46 1.01 -0.87
N VAL A 36 -5.76 1.21 -1.11
CA VAL A 36 -6.26 2.39 -1.83
C VAL A 36 -7.22 3.16 -0.93
N TYR A 37 -6.86 4.40 -0.68
CA TYR A 37 -7.66 5.38 0.04
C TYR A 37 -8.27 6.37 -0.94
N VAL A 38 -9.53 6.69 -0.78
CA VAL A 38 -10.22 7.74 -1.56
C VAL A 38 -10.70 8.83 -0.61
N LYS A 39 -10.33 10.07 -0.91
CA LYS A 39 -10.73 11.23 -0.10
C LYS A 39 -12.25 11.29 0.08
N GLY A 40 -12.68 11.38 1.32
CA GLY A 40 -14.10 11.40 1.70
C GLY A 40 -14.77 10.03 1.79
N LYS A 41 -14.09 8.94 1.39
CA LYS A 41 -14.61 7.57 1.53
C LYS A 41 -13.76 6.69 2.47
N GLY A 42 -12.52 7.11 2.76
CA GLY A 42 -11.58 6.31 3.55
C GLY A 42 -10.89 5.23 2.71
N VAL A 43 -10.42 4.18 3.38
CA VAL A 43 -9.82 3.01 2.71
C VAL A 43 -10.93 2.22 2.00
N VAL A 44 -10.89 2.20 0.69
CA VAL A 44 -11.91 1.55 -0.15
C VAL A 44 -11.47 0.19 -0.67
N LEU A 45 -10.16 -0.10 -0.62
CA LEU A 45 -9.61 -1.33 -1.13
C LEU A 45 -8.33 -1.70 -0.36
N LYS A 46 -8.23 -2.99 -0.01
CA LYS A 46 -7.04 -3.63 0.52
C LYS A 46 -6.96 -5.02 -0.10
N GLU A 47 -5.95 -5.24 -0.94
CA GLU A 47 -5.80 -6.48 -1.71
C GLU A 47 -4.33 -6.91 -1.76
N PRO A 48 -4.03 -8.21 -1.91
CA PRO A 48 -2.68 -8.67 -2.15
C PRO A 48 -2.07 -8.09 -3.43
N SER A 49 -0.79 -7.74 -3.40
CA SER A 49 -0.01 -7.29 -4.56
C SER A 49 0.40 -8.50 -5.41
N VAL A 50 -0.56 -9.25 -5.92
CA VAL A 50 -0.34 -10.45 -6.72
C VAL A 50 -1.10 -10.36 -8.04
N VAL A 51 -0.47 -10.79 -9.11
CA VAL A 51 -1.05 -10.86 -10.45
C VAL A 51 -0.80 -12.24 -11.04
N ALA A 52 -1.85 -12.87 -11.53
CA ALA A 52 -1.76 -14.07 -12.35
C ALA A 52 -1.97 -13.72 -13.83
N TYR A 53 -1.08 -14.16 -14.69
CA TYR A 53 -1.16 -13.93 -16.12
C TYR A 53 -0.77 -15.17 -16.91
N ASP A 54 -1.30 -15.26 -18.11
CA ASP A 54 -0.94 -16.28 -19.08
C ASP A 54 0.36 -15.87 -19.78
N ARG A 55 1.39 -16.72 -19.68
CA ARG A 55 2.74 -16.45 -20.20
C ARG A 55 2.78 -16.34 -21.73
N ASP A 56 1.95 -17.09 -22.42
CA ASP A 56 1.96 -17.16 -23.89
C ASP A 56 1.26 -15.94 -24.50
N THR A 57 0.18 -15.49 -23.87
CA THR A 57 -0.64 -14.37 -24.36
C THR A 57 -0.40 -13.06 -23.66
N ASN A 58 0.36 -13.03 -22.56
CA ASN A 58 0.54 -11.88 -21.65
C ASN A 58 -0.78 -11.26 -21.14
N LYS A 59 -1.86 -12.05 -21.14
CA LYS A 59 -3.16 -11.60 -20.64
C LYS A 59 -3.25 -11.81 -19.14
N ILE A 60 -3.77 -10.82 -18.44
CA ILE A 60 -4.08 -10.94 -17.02
C ILE A 60 -5.25 -11.92 -16.84
N VAL A 61 -5.06 -12.90 -15.97
CA VAL A 61 -6.05 -13.92 -15.60
C VAL A 61 -6.76 -13.51 -14.30
N ALA A 62 -5.99 -13.06 -13.31
CA ALA A 62 -6.51 -12.62 -12.01
C ALA A 62 -5.60 -11.58 -11.36
N ILE A 63 -6.14 -10.75 -10.47
CA ILE A 63 -5.40 -9.77 -9.68
C ILE A 63 -5.91 -9.80 -8.24
N GLY A 64 -5.01 -9.57 -7.28
CA GLY A 64 -5.36 -9.48 -5.87
C GLY A 64 -5.59 -10.84 -5.22
N GLU A 65 -6.65 -10.98 -4.45
CA GLU A 65 -6.95 -12.22 -3.70
C GLU A 65 -7.12 -13.45 -4.59
N GLU A 66 -7.78 -13.30 -5.73
CA GLU A 66 -7.93 -14.41 -6.68
C GLU A 66 -6.57 -14.90 -7.20
N ALA A 67 -5.67 -13.98 -7.55
CA ALA A 67 -4.31 -14.33 -7.98
C ALA A 67 -3.49 -14.93 -6.83
N ARG A 68 -3.68 -14.48 -5.59
CA ARG A 68 -3.01 -15.04 -4.41
C ARG A 68 -3.35 -16.51 -4.20
N LEU A 69 -4.60 -16.90 -4.43
CA LEU A 69 -5.03 -18.30 -4.33
C LEU A 69 -4.35 -19.19 -5.39
N MET A 70 -3.86 -18.60 -6.46
CA MET A 70 -3.17 -19.31 -7.55
C MET A 70 -1.66 -19.47 -7.30
N LEU A 71 -1.07 -18.77 -6.35
CA LEU A 71 0.37 -18.88 -6.04
C LEU A 71 0.75 -20.33 -5.72
N GLY A 72 1.72 -20.88 -6.48
CA GLY A 72 2.21 -22.24 -6.35
C GLY A 72 1.24 -23.34 -6.79
N ARG A 73 0.12 -23.00 -7.44
CA ARG A 73 -0.94 -23.94 -7.86
C ARG A 73 -1.39 -23.75 -9.30
N THR A 74 -0.67 -22.99 -10.10
CA THR A 74 -1.04 -22.69 -11.48
C THR A 74 -0.65 -23.81 -12.45
N PRO A 75 -1.47 -24.12 -13.47
CA PRO A 75 -1.06 -24.96 -14.60
C PRO A 75 0.06 -24.27 -15.40
N GLY A 76 0.81 -25.04 -16.19
CA GLY A 76 2.12 -24.67 -16.73
C GLY A 76 2.28 -23.36 -17.51
N ASN A 77 1.21 -22.83 -18.11
CA ASN A 77 1.22 -21.56 -18.84
C ASN A 77 0.76 -20.35 -18.02
N ILE A 78 0.09 -20.56 -16.87
CA ILE A 78 -0.33 -19.48 -15.99
C ILE A 78 0.74 -19.28 -14.92
N VAL A 79 1.15 -18.03 -14.73
CA VAL A 79 2.14 -17.64 -13.73
C VAL A 79 1.53 -16.60 -12.80
N ALA A 80 1.57 -16.88 -11.49
CA ALA A 80 1.20 -15.93 -10.46
C ALA A 80 2.47 -15.35 -9.85
N ILE A 81 2.61 -14.03 -9.86
CA ILE A 81 3.79 -13.31 -9.35
C ILE A 81 3.39 -12.13 -8.47
N ARG A 82 4.35 -11.71 -7.64
CA ARG A 82 4.35 -10.40 -6.99
C ARG A 82 5.17 -9.44 -7.85
N PRO A 83 4.55 -8.43 -8.48
CA PRO A 83 5.27 -7.50 -9.38
C PRO A 83 6.15 -6.49 -8.64
N LEU A 84 6.03 -6.43 -7.30
CA LEU A 84 6.92 -5.68 -6.43
C LEU A 84 7.69 -6.63 -5.53
N ARG A 85 8.97 -6.32 -5.30
CA ARG A 85 9.84 -7.03 -4.37
C ARG A 85 10.68 -6.04 -3.58
N GLN A 86 10.71 -6.19 -2.26
CA GLN A 86 11.50 -5.33 -1.38
C GLN A 86 11.26 -3.82 -1.65
N GLY A 87 9.98 -3.45 -1.82
CA GLY A 87 9.58 -2.06 -2.07
C GLY A 87 9.84 -1.53 -3.48
N VAL A 88 10.34 -2.36 -4.41
CA VAL A 88 10.75 -1.96 -5.76
C VAL A 88 9.92 -2.67 -6.82
N ILE A 89 9.62 -1.98 -7.92
CA ILE A 89 8.98 -2.58 -9.10
C ILE A 89 9.95 -3.55 -9.75
N SER A 90 9.60 -4.84 -9.78
CA SER A 90 10.35 -5.89 -10.49
C SER A 90 9.82 -6.16 -11.90
N ASP A 91 8.55 -5.86 -12.15
CA ASP A 91 7.92 -5.93 -13.48
C ASP A 91 7.03 -4.71 -13.70
N TYR A 92 7.51 -3.79 -14.54
CA TYR A 92 6.83 -2.54 -14.84
C TYR A 92 5.46 -2.74 -15.50
N THR A 93 5.41 -3.59 -16.54
CA THR A 93 4.19 -3.80 -17.32
C THR A 93 3.08 -4.43 -16.49
N ILE A 94 3.42 -5.39 -15.64
CA ILE A 94 2.45 -6.04 -14.75
C ILE A 94 2.03 -5.08 -13.64
N THR A 95 2.94 -4.27 -13.10
CA THR A 95 2.62 -3.24 -12.10
C THR A 95 1.65 -2.19 -12.65
N GLU A 96 1.89 -1.67 -13.86
CA GLU A 96 0.98 -0.74 -14.53
C GLU A 96 -0.43 -1.31 -14.65
N LYS A 97 -0.54 -2.55 -15.16
CA LYS A 97 -1.84 -3.24 -15.31
C LYS A 97 -2.53 -3.45 -13.97
N MET A 98 -1.78 -3.80 -12.93
CA MET A 98 -2.27 -3.99 -11.57
C MET A 98 -2.79 -2.66 -11.00
N LEU A 99 -2.01 -1.57 -11.09
CA LEU A 99 -2.42 -0.24 -10.65
C LEU A 99 -3.69 0.21 -11.37
N LYS A 100 -3.73 0.07 -12.69
CA LYS A 100 -4.90 0.41 -13.48
C LYS A 100 -6.16 -0.31 -13.02
N TYR A 101 -6.06 -1.61 -12.74
CA TYR A 101 -7.16 -2.41 -12.22
C TYR A 101 -7.64 -1.88 -10.87
N PHE A 102 -6.73 -1.62 -9.92
CA PHE A 102 -7.09 -1.17 -8.58
C PHE A 102 -7.65 0.26 -8.58
N ILE A 103 -7.09 1.16 -9.38
CA ILE A 103 -7.62 2.51 -9.55
C ILE A 103 -9.06 2.45 -10.10
N GLN A 104 -9.30 1.65 -11.15
CA GLN A 104 -10.64 1.48 -11.72
C GLN A 104 -11.63 0.87 -10.71
N LYS A 105 -11.20 -0.11 -9.95
CA LYS A 105 -12.00 -0.76 -8.90
C LYS A 105 -12.35 0.21 -7.78
N ALA A 106 -11.40 1.05 -7.35
CA ALA A 106 -11.60 2.03 -6.29
C ALA A 106 -12.53 3.18 -6.68
N VAL A 107 -12.42 3.66 -7.91
CA VAL A 107 -13.21 4.81 -8.38
C VAL A 107 -14.58 4.39 -8.90
N GLY A 108 -14.73 3.16 -9.38
CA GLY A 108 -15.97 2.62 -9.93
C GLY A 108 -16.33 3.19 -11.30
N ARG A 109 -17.52 2.77 -11.82
CA ARG A 109 -18.04 3.19 -13.13
C ARG A 109 -18.41 4.68 -13.25
N SER A 110 -18.49 5.41 -12.14
CA SER A 110 -18.84 6.84 -12.12
C SER A 110 -17.75 7.76 -12.67
N TYR A 111 -16.67 7.17 -13.20
CA TYR A 111 -15.47 7.86 -13.63
C TYR A 111 -15.53 8.32 -15.10
N PHE A 112 -16.67 8.84 -15.53
CA PHE A 112 -16.76 9.47 -16.85
C PHE A 112 -16.16 10.88 -16.81
N GLY A 113 -14.89 11.02 -17.22
CA GLY A 113 -14.35 12.27 -17.73
C GLY A 113 -13.22 12.97 -16.95
N ARG A 114 -12.87 12.61 -15.72
CA ARG A 114 -11.76 13.28 -15.00
C ARG A 114 -10.83 12.29 -14.33
N ARG A 115 -9.59 12.25 -14.83
CA ARG A 115 -8.52 11.43 -14.25
C ARG A 115 -8.23 11.85 -12.80
N PRO A 116 -7.92 10.93 -11.87
CA PRO A 116 -7.62 11.23 -10.47
C PRO A 116 -6.29 11.93 -10.28
N ARG A 117 -6.17 12.65 -9.16
CA ARG A 117 -4.87 12.96 -8.56
C ARG A 117 -4.52 11.83 -7.63
N ILE A 118 -3.31 11.31 -7.72
CA ILE A 118 -2.88 10.14 -6.98
C ILE A 118 -1.61 10.46 -6.20
N SER A 119 -1.63 10.22 -4.89
CA SER A 119 -0.43 10.19 -4.06
C SER A 119 -0.03 8.74 -3.84
N VAL A 120 1.21 8.37 -4.18
CA VAL A 120 1.73 7.01 -4.02
C VAL A 120 2.81 6.99 -2.96
N CYS A 121 2.71 6.04 -2.04
CA CYS A 121 3.74 5.82 -1.02
C CYS A 121 4.89 4.99 -1.60
N VAL A 122 6.11 5.35 -1.20
CA VAL A 122 7.34 4.62 -1.52
C VAL A 122 8.22 4.51 -0.28
N PRO A 123 9.06 3.46 -0.14
CA PRO A 123 10.02 3.36 0.95
C PRO A 123 10.99 4.55 1.00
N SER A 124 11.53 4.86 2.17
CA SER A 124 12.36 6.07 2.38
C SER A 124 13.68 6.08 1.60
N GLN A 125 14.23 4.91 1.26
CA GLN A 125 15.55 4.82 0.61
C GLN A 125 15.47 4.30 -0.84
N VAL A 126 14.38 4.59 -1.53
CA VAL A 126 14.30 4.31 -2.97
C VAL A 126 15.12 5.31 -3.77
N THR A 127 15.75 4.84 -4.84
CA THR A 127 16.50 5.68 -5.77
C THR A 127 15.56 6.58 -6.58
N GLU A 128 16.08 7.66 -7.14
CA GLU A 128 15.31 8.55 -8.02
C GLU A 128 14.77 7.81 -9.27
N VAL A 129 15.50 6.78 -9.75
CA VAL A 129 15.05 5.93 -10.86
C VAL A 129 13.83 5.10 -10.45
N GLU A 130 13.85 4.52 -9.25
CA GLU A 130 12.73 3.75 -8.71
C GLU A 130 11.51 4.64 -8.45
N LYS A 131 11.71 5.84 -7.87
CA LYS A 131 10.62 6.83 -7.72
C LYS A 131 9.99 7.17 -9.05
N LYS A 132 10.84 7.42 -10.06
CA LYS A 132 10.37 7.75 -11.41
C LYS A 132 9.60 6.60 -12.05
N ALA A 133 10.03 5.35 -11.84
CA ALA A 133 9.31 4.18 -12.33
C ALA A 133 7.89 4.05 -11.72
N VAL A 134 7.75 4.33 -10.41
CA VAL A 134 6.44 4.34 -9.73
C VAL A 134 5.55 5.47 -10.26
N GLU A 135 6.12 6.66 -10.44
CA GLU A 135 5.41 7.81 -10.98
C GLU A 135 4.90 7.52 -12.40
N ASP A 136 5.77 7.04 -13.29
CA ASP A 136 5.44 6.73 -14.68
C ASP A 136 4.39 5.61 -14.79
N ALA A 137 4.52 4.54 -13.98
CA ALA A 137 3.52 3.47 -13.91
C ALA A 137 2.15 3.99 -13.47
N THR A 138 2.12 4.94 -12.54
CA THR A 138 0.89 5.54 -12.03
C THR A 138 0.23 6.46 -13.07
N TYR A 139 1.03 7.25 -13.80
CA TYR A 139 0.53 8.04 -14.95
C TYR A 139 -0.04 7.14 -16.06
N ALA A 140 0.68 6.07 -16.41
CA ALA A 140 0.24 5.09 -17.41
C ALA A 140 -1.04 4.35 -16.99
N ALA A 141 -1.20 4.11 -15.70
CA ALA A 141 -2.43 3.53 -15.12
C ALA A 141 -3.64 4.47 -15.17
N GLY A 142 -3.44 5.77 -15.49
CA GLY A 142 -4.52 6.72 -15.75
C GLY A 142 -4.62 7.89 -14.78
N ALA A 143 -3.62 8.16 -13.96
CA ALA A 143 -3.57 9.35 -13.14
C ALA A 143 -3.49 10.63 -14.01
N ARG A 144 -4.05 11.75 -13.49
CA ARG A 144 -3.86 13.07 -14.06
C ARG A 144 -2.62 13.74 -13.50
N ASP A 145 -2.39 13.52 -12.23
CA ASP A 145 -1.34 14.13 -11.44
C ASP A 145 -0.86 13.11 -10.41
N VAL A 146 0.43 13.00 -10.23
CA VAL A 146 1.04 12.03 -9.32
C VAL A 146 1.96 12.75 -8.36
N SER A 147 1.85 12.44 -7.08
CA SER A 147 2.78 12.89 -6.05
C SER A 147 3.32 11.67 -5.30
N ILE A 148 4.62 11.66 -5.07
CA ILE A 148 5.28 10.63 -4.29
C ILE A 148 5.41 11.10 -2.84
N ILE A 149 5.13 10.21 -1.90
CA ILE A 149 5.28 10.44 -0.46
C ILE A 149 6.05 9.27 0.16
N GLU A 150 6.92 9.53 1.10
CA GLU A 150 7.62 8.47 1.82
C GLU A 150 6.67 7.74 2.78
N GLU A 151 6.75 6.40 2.82
CA GLU A 151 5.90 5.54 3.65
C GLU A 151 5.84 5.98 5.12
N PRO A 152 6.95 6.27 5.83
CA PRO A 152 6.86 6.68 7.22
C PRO A 152 6.14 8.02 7.42
N VAL A 153 6.23 8.95 6.45
CA VAL A 153 5.51 10.23 6.51
C VAL A 153 4.01 9.99 6.36
N ALA A 154 3.63 9.15 5.40
CA ALA A 154 2.23 8.76 5.21
C ALA A 154 1.68 8.02 6.44
N ALA A 155 2.46 7.11 7.03
CA ALA A 155 2.12 6.39 8.24
C ALA A 155 1.92 7.33 9.44
N ALA A 156 2.80 8.33 9.62
CA ALA A 156 2.65 9.35 10.67
C ALA A 156 1.35 10.15 10.53
N ILE A 157 1.05 10.59 9.31
CA ILE A 157 -0.20 11.30 9.01
C ILE A 157 -1.41 10.40 9.29
N GLY A 158 -1.35 9.14 8.85
CA GLY A 158 -2.41 8.16 9.06
C GLY A 158 -2.64 7.82 10.53
N ALA A 159 -1.60 7.85 11.36
CA ALA A 159 -1.66 7.69 12.81
C ALA A 159 -2.19 8.95 13.55
N GLY A 160 -2.47 10.06 12.82
CA GLY A 160 -2.95 11.31 13.41
C GLY A 160 -1.86 12.11 14.12
N ILE A 161 -0.59 11.84 13.82
CA ILE A 161 0.54 12.59 14.38
C ILE A 161 0.62 13.94 13.67
N ASP A 162 0.69 15.02 14.46
CA ASP A 162 0.95 16.35 13.93
C ASP A 162 2.45 16.47 13.58
N ILE A 163 2.77 16.18 12.33
CA ILE A 163 4.13 16.15 11.81
C ILE A 163 4.80 17.53 11.76
N TYR A 164 4.03 18.63 11.85
CA TYR A 164 4.55 20.00 11.77
C TYR A 164 5.08 20.52 13.10
N ARG A 165 4.81 19.82 14.21
CA ARG A 165 5.37 20.22 15.51
C ARG A 165 6.89 20.08 15.56
N PRO A 166 7.59 20.94 16.30
CA PRO A 166 9.03 20.86 16.50
C PRO A 166 9.38 19.81 17.56
N CYS A 167 8.90 18.59 17.39
CA CYS A 167 9.20 17.43 18.22
C CYS A 167 9.48 16.23 17.34
N GLY A 168 10.47 15.40 17.70
CA GLY A 168 10.79 14.19 16.98
C GLY A 168 9.77 13.09 17.29
N ASN A 169 9.08 12.61 16.24
CA ASN A 169 8.20 11.45 16.33
C ASN A 169 8.84 10.30 15.56
N MET A 170 9.13 9.20 16.24
CA MET A 170 9.70 8.01 15.61
C MET A 170 8.57 7.12 15.07
N ILE A 171 8.67 6.79 13.80
CA ILE A 171 7.79 5.86 13.11
C ILE A 171 8.61 4.63 12.74
N VAL A 172 8.04 3.45 12.96
CA VAL A 172 8.57 2.16 12.50
C VAL A 172 7.45 1.49 11.71
N ASP A 173 7.63 1.40 10.41
CA ASP A 173 6.70 0.76 9.48
C ASP A 173 7.31 -0.54 8.98
N ILE A 174 6.66 -1.68 9.30
CA ILE A 174 7.14 -3.00 8.92
C ILE A 174 6.16 -3.61 7.93
N GLY A 175 6.52 -3.54 6.65
CA GLY A 175 5.76 -4.08 5.55
C GLY A 175 6.03 -5.57 5.27
N GLY A 176 5.71 -6.01 4.04
CA GLY A 176 6.07 -7.34 3.56
C GLY A 176 7.53 -7.46 3.15
N GLY A 177 8.04 -6.49 2.39
CA GLY A 177 9.39 -6.53 1.82
C GLY A 177 10.38 -5.55 2.41
N THR A 178 9.94 -4.52 3.12
CA THR A 178 10.76 -3.48 3.74
C THR A 178 10.30 -3.18 5.14
N ALA A 179 11.24 -2.74 5.99
CA ALA A 179 10.94 -2.09 7.25
C ALA A 179 11.58 -0.70 7.23
N ASP A 180 10.72 0.32 7.31
CA ASP A 180 11.08 1.73 7.21
C ASP A 180 11.00 2.38 8.58
N ILE A 181 12.07 3.06 8.97
CA ILE A 181 12.21 3.72 10.26
C ILE A 181 12.53 5.17 10.00
N ALA A 182 11.76 6.09 10.56
CA ALA A 182 12.03 7.51 10.44
C ALA A 182 11.72 8.28 11.72
N VAL A 183 12.48 9.33 11.97
CA VAL A 183 12.15 10.38 12.93
C VAL A 183 11.66 11.58 12.14
N ILE A 184 10.41 11.97 12.39
CA ILE A 184 9.71 13.03 11.67
C ILE A 184 9.57 14.24 12.58
N SER A 185 9.89 15.42 12.06
CA SER A 185 9.72 16.71 12.73
C SER A 185 9.59 17.81 11.68
N LEU A 186 8.85 18.88 11.98
CA LEU A 186 8.70 20.07 11.13
C LEU A 186 8.28 19.74 9.68
N GLY A 187 7.40 18.77 9.52
CA GLY A 187 6.78 18.41 8.23
C GLY A 187 7.55 17.39 7.37
N GLY A 188 8.68 16.85 7.85
CA GLY A 188 9.47 15.90 7.08
C GLY A 188 10.36 14.99 7.91
N PRO A 189 11.00 13.99 7.27
CA PRO A 189 11.94 13.12 7.94
C PRO A 189 13.25 13.88 8.26
N VAL A 190 13.70 13.77 9.50
CA VAL A 190 15.00 14.28 9.96
C VAL A 190 16.07 13.20 9.80
N VAL A 191 15.70 11.97 10.11
CA VAL A 191 16.53 10.77 9.93
C VAL A 191 15.62 9.67 9.43
N SER A 192 16.07 8.93 8.45
CA SER A 192 15.37 7.74 7.95
C SER A 192 16.34 6.61 7.67
N ALA A 193 15.86 5.38 7.84
CA ALA A 193 16.55 4.15 7.46
C ALA A 193 15.51 3.18 6.89
N SER A 194 15.89 2.46 5.85
CA SER A 194 15.07 1.39 5.27
C SER A 194 15.89 0.12 5.21
N ILE A 195 15.33 -0.98 5.67
CA ILE A 195 15.97 -2.30 5.61
C ILE A 195 15.08 -3.25 4.80
N LYS A 196 15.73 -4.05 3.95
CA LYS A 196 15.07 -5.05 3.10
C LYS A 196 14.93 -6.38 3.84
N VAL A 197 14.46 -6.31 5.08
CA VAL A 197 14.12 -7.46 5.93
C VAL A 197 12.79 -7.14 6.60
N ALA A 198 11.76 -7.90 6.27
CA ALA A 198 10.41 -7.65 6.77
C ALA A 198 9.56 -8.94 6.79
N GLY A 199 8.25 -8.82 6.66
CA GLY A 199 7.29 -9.90 6.83
C GLY A 199 7.55 -11.15 5.98
N ASP A 200 7.98 -10.98 4.73
CA ASP A 200 8.29 -12.09 3.82
C ASP A 200 9.52 -12.88 4.28
N ASP A 201 10.55 -12.18 4.82
CA ASP A 201 11.75 -12.83 5.38
C ASP A 201 11.42 -13.62 6.64
N PHE A 202 10.47 -13.13 7.46
CA PHE A 202 10.00 -13.87 8.64
C PHE A 202 9.27 -15.15 8.22
N ASP A 203 8.44 -15.10 7.17
CA ASP A 203 7.77 -16.28 6.63
C ASP A 203 8.76 -17.31 6.10
N GLU A 204 9.76 -16.84 5.36
CA GLU A 204 10.83 -17.70 4.86
C GLU A 204 11.65 -18.34 6.00
N ALA A 205 11.90 -17.58 7.08
CA ALA A 205 12.56 -18.13 8.28
C ALA A 205 11.72 -19.24 8.93
N VAL A 206 10.38 -19.09 8.98
CA VAL A 206 9.47 -20.14 9.47
C VAL A 206 9.53 -21.37 8.54
N VAL A 207 9.51 -21.21 7.22
CA VAL A 207 9.67 -22.32 6.26
C VAL A 207 10.98 -23.08 6.50
N ARG A 208 12.10 -22.35 6.61
CA ARG A 208 13.42 -22.93 6.88
C ARG A 208 13.44 -23.69 8.21
N PHE A 209 12.86 -23.11 9.25
CA PHE A 209 12.77 -23.73 10.58
C PHE A 209 11.98 -25.05 10.55
N MET A 210 10.78 -25.04 9.93
CA MET A 210 9.93 -26.23 9.83
C MET A 210 10.62 -27.36 9.05
N ARG A 211 11.32 -27.00 7.95
CA ARG A 211 12.11 -27.98 7.20
C ARG A 211 13.26 -28.55 8.04
N LYS A 212 14.04 -27.70 8.70
CA LYS A 212 15.24 -28.12 9.43
C LYS A 212 14.93 -28.91 10.71
N LYS A 213 13.94 -28.45 11.49
CA LYS A 213 13.66 -29.02 12.81
C LYS A 213 12.62 -30.14 12.78
N HIS A 214 11.66 -30.06 11.89
CA HIS A 214 10.52 -31.00 11.84
C HIS A 214 10.47 -31.83 10.56
N ASN A 215 11.41 -31.61 9.62
CA ASN A 215 11.43 -32.27 8.30
C ASN A 215 10.11 -32.12 7.53
N LEU A 216 9.43 -30.97 7.71
CA LEU A 216 8.17 -30.64 7.06
C LEU A 216 8.38 -29.57 6.01
N LEU A 217 7.87 -29.79 4.79
CA LEU A 217 7.81 -28.79 3.73
C LEU A 217 6.47 -28.09 3.82
N ILE A 218 6.51 -26.79 4.14
CA ILE A 218 5.35 -25.91 4.14
C ILE A 218 5.52 -24.82 3.08
N GLY A 219 4.41 -24.32 2.52
CA GLY A 219 4.43 -23.18 1.62
C GLY A 219 4.44 -21.85 2.36
N GLU A 220 4.79 -20.77 1.65
CA GLU A 220 4.82 -19.39 2.17
C GLU A 220 3.51 -19.00 2.88
N ARG A 221 2.37 -19.32 2.28
CA ARG A 221 1.06 -19.03 2.86
C ARG A 221 0.87 -19.70 4.23
N THR A 222 1.28 -20.95 4.38
CA THR A 222 1.19 -21.67 5.65
C THR A 222 2.13 -21.05 6.69
N ALA A 223 3.31 -20.62 6.27
CA ALA A 223 4.25 -19.92 7.15
C ALA A 223 3.68 -18.57 7.61
N GLU A 224 3.08 -17.79 6.72
CA GLU A 224 2.39 -16.54 7.04
C GLU A 224 1.25 -16.78 8.05
N GLU A 225 0.42 -17.79 7.82
CA GLU A 225 -0.66 -18.17 8.77
C GLU A 225 -0.12 -18.56 10.15
N ILE A 226 1.00 -19.30 10.22
CA ILE A 226 1.68 -19.65 11.46
C ILE A 226 2.19 -18.37 12.15
N LYS A 227 2.91 -17.50 11.42
CA LYS A 227 3.40 -16.23 11.94
C LYS A 227 2.28 -15.39 12.56
N ILE A 228 1.17 -15.23 11.86
CA ILE A 228 0.03 -14.41 12.31
C ILE A 228 -0.65 -15.04 13.55
N LYS A 229 -0.81 -16.36 13.58
CA LYS A 229 -1.58 -17.03 14.64
C LYS A 229 -0.80 -17.22 15.93
N ILE A 230 0.50 -17.49 15.86
CA ILE A 230 1.31 -17.82 17.03
C ILE A 230 2.58 -17.01 17.17
N GLY A 231 2.89 -16.15 16.21
CA GLY A 231 4.05 -15.26 16.28
C GLY A 231 3.88 -14.24 17.42
N THR A 232 4.98 -14.01 18.14
CA THR A 232 5.04 -13.01 19.22
C THR A 232 6.42 -12.38 19.26
N CYS A 233 6.49 -11.10 19.58
CA CYS A 233 7.72 -10.38 19.89
C CYS A 233 8.06 -10.41 21.38
N LEU A 234 7.19 -10.98 22.23
CA LEU A 234 7.43 -11.13 23.64
C LEU A 234 8.25 -12.39 23.90
N SER A 235 9.22 -12.32 24.82
CA SER A 235 9.91 -13.50 25.28
C SER A 235 8.99 -14.40 26.12
N LEU A 236 9.27 -15.71 26.15
CA LEU A 236 8.46 -16.66 26.93
C LEU A 236 8.38 -16.31 28.42
N ILE A 237 9.38 -15.64 28.99
CA ILE A 237 9.34 -15.19 30.40
C ILE A 237 8.33 -14.04 30.61
N HIS A 238 8.01 -13.29 29.59
CA HIS A 238 6.95 -12.26 29.66
C HIS A 238 5.54 -12.84 29.51
N ILE A 239 5.42 -14.02 28.90
CA ILE A 239 4.15 -14.73 28.75
C ILE A 239 3.77 -15.43 30.08
N SER A 240 4.75 -15.84 30.87
CA SER A 240 4.53 -16.50 32.15
C SER A 240 4.23 -15.53 33.31
N GLU A 241 4.35 -14.22 33.11
CA GLU A 241 4.01 -13.19 34.09
C GLU A 241 2.78 -12.36 33.65
N PRO A 242 1.54 -12.82 33.86
CA PRO A 242 0.34 -12.13 33.39
C PRO A 242 0.02 -10.83 34.11
N THR A 243 0.83 -10.37 35.06
CA THR A 243 0.54 -9.21 35.91
C THR A 243 1.36 -7.93 35.59
N ARG A 244 2.30 -7.99 34.65
CA ARG A 244 3.05 -6.79 34.27
C ARG A 244 2.43 -6.07 33.07
N HIS A 245 1.38 -5.31 33.33
CA HIS A 245 0.92 -4.29 32.41
C HIS A 245 2.00 -3.22 32.26
N LEU A 246 2.76 -3.22 31.16
CA LEU A 246 3.52 -2.07 30.75
C LEU A 246 2.50 -1.01 30.30
N ARG A 247 2.21 -0.06 31.19
CA ARG A 247 1.62 1.20 30.77
C ARG A 247 2.73 1.97 30.05
N ILE A 248 2.60 2.06 28.75
CA ILE A 248 3.34 3.02 27.94
C ILE A 248 2.58 4.35 28.11
N SER A 249 3.16 5.26 28.85
CA SER A 249 2.71 6.63 29.00
C SER A 249 3.19 7.46 27.83
#